data_6c8dab5667de2457bd428a1f2609a952
#
_entry.id   6c8dab5667de2457bd428a1f2609a952
#
_cell.length_a   1.000
_cell.length_b   1.000
_cell.length_c   1.000
_cell.angle_alpha   90.00
_cell.angle_beta   90.00
_cell.angle_gamma   90.00
#
_symmetry.space_group_name_H-M   'P 1'
#
loop_
_entity.id
_entity.type
_entity.pdbx_description
1 polymer ?
#
loop_
_entity_poly.entity_id
_entity_poly.type
_entity_poly.pdbx_seq_one_letter_code
_entity_poly.pdbx_strand_id
1 'polypeptide(L)'
;MILLEGVKKSFGNKQILAGVDLNINAGSSLVIIGRSGTGKSVLIKCILALEKYDEGKILINGVENRNKNNKTFYDQFGMLFQGGALFDSIPIWENISFRLLQSNQKISRSDAKQIASEKLKLVGLNTDIMDLHPSELSGGMQKRVALARAIAGDPKIIFFDEPTTGLDPIMANVINRLIRKIVVEMGVTAITITHDINSTRIIADDVAMLDSGKIQWTGKINQLDKSENQMVDQFINGLTEGPISNNY
;
A
#
# COMPACT_ATOMS: atom_id res chain seq x y z
N MET A 1 14.40 0.20 -5.47
CA MET A 1 14.57 -1.19 -4.98
C MET A 1 14.45 -1.18 -3.46
N ILE A 2 13.67 -2.12 -2.91
CA ILE A 2 13.55 -2.30 -1.45
C ILE A 2 14.00 -3.72 -1.14
N LEU A 3 14.92 -3.86 -0.18
CA LEU A 3 15.47 -5.15 0.23
C LEU A 3 15.27 -5.32 1.74
N LEU A 4 14.69 -6.45 2.13
CA LEU A 4 14.53 -6.89 3.51
C LEU A 4 15.38 -8.14 3.72
N GLU A 5 16.18 -8.15 4.78
CA GLU A 5 17.05 -9.27 5.15
C GLU A 5 16.82 -9.63 6.61
N GLY A 6 16.23 -10.81 6.84
CA GLY A 6 16.02 -11.40 8.17
C GLY A 6 15.21 -10.52 9.12
N VAL A 7 14.23 -9.76 8.62
CA VAL A 7 13.50 -8.77 9.44
C VAL A 7 12.63 -9.46 10.48
N LYS A 8 12.87 -9.16 11.77
CA LYS A 8 12.07 -9.66 12.88
C LYS A 8 11.40 -8.52 13.64
N LYS A 9 10.19 -8.78 14.13
CA LYS A 9 9.43 -7.85 14.97
C LYS A 9 8.54 -8.60 15.93
N SER A 10 8.62 -8.19 17.20
CA SER A 10 7.76 -8.70 18.27
C SER A 10 7.07 -7.56 19.01
N PHE A 11 5.92 -7.85 19.60
CA PHE A 11 5.23 -6.99 20.56
C PHE A 11 5.03 -7.79 21.85
N GLY A 12 5.77 -7.43 22.89
CA GLY A 12 5.89 -8.24 24.10
C GLY A 12 6.40 -9.64 23.74
N ASN A 13 5.69 -10.68 24.17
CA ASN A 13 6.07 -12.06 23.88
C ASN A 13 5.56 -12.60 22.53
N LYS A 14 4.82 -11.79 21.77
CA LYS A 14 4.23 -12.22 20.50
C LYS A 14 5.12 -11.79 19.33
N GLN A 15 5.76 -12.76 18.68
CA GLN A 15 6.51 -12.54 17.45
C GLN A 15 5.53 -12.38 16.27
N ILE A 16 5.66 -11.28 15.54
CA ILE A 16 4.81 -10.96 14.39
C ILE A 16 5.56 -11.17 13.07
N LEU A 17 6.81 -10.72 13.00
CA LEU A 17 7.71 -11.01 11.89
C LEU A 17 8.85 -11.88 12.40
N ALA A 18 9.09 -13.00 11.73
CA ALA A 18 9.96 -14.07 12.21
C ALA A 18 11.17 -14.33 11.29
N GLY A 19 11.70 -13.25 10.70
CA GLY A 19 12.79 -13.31 9.72
C GLY A 19 12.23 -13.21 8.30
N VAL A 20 11.81 -12.01 7.92
CA VAL A 20 11.29 -11.72 6.59
C VAL A 20 12.44 -11.36 5.66
N ASP A 21 12.60 -12.14 4.60
CA ASP A 21 13.47 -11.87 3.46
C ASP A 21 12.61 -11.54 2.24
N LEU A 22 12.81 -10.38 1.63
CA LEU A 22 12.01 -9.94 0.49
C LEU A 22 12.78 -8.92 -0.35
N ASN A 23 12.76 -9.11 -1.66
CA ASN A 23 13.32 -8.15 -2.62
C ASN A 23 12.20 -7.60 -3.50
N ILE A 24 12.11 -6.26 -3.59
CA ILE A 24 11.11 -5.55 -4.38
C ILE A 24 11.83 -4.69 -5.42
N ASN A 25 11.63 -5.02 -6.68
CA ASN A 25 12.27 -4.32 -7.78
C ASN A 25 11.68 -2.91 -7.97
N ALA A 26 12.53 -1.97 -8.38
CA ALA A 26 12.06 -0.63 -8.72
C ALA A 26 11.10 -0.70 -9.92
N GLY A 27 10.01 0.07 -9.87
CA GLY A 27 9.01 0.15 -10.93
C GLY A 27 8.07 -1.08 -11.02
N SER A 28 8.20 -2.07 -10.11
CA SER A 28 7.28 -3.21 -10.06
C SER A 28 6.12 -2.99 -9.07
N SER A 29 5.02 -3.68 -9.32
CA SER A 29 3.88 -3.78 -8.41
C SER A 29 3.92 -5.13 -7.68
N LEU A 30 4.37 -5.11 -6.42
CA LEU A 30 4.32 -6.27 -5.54
C LEU A 30 3.01 -6.29 -4.76
N VAL A 31 2.31 -7.42 -4.78
CA VAL A 31 1.18 -7.66 -3.87
C VAL A 31 1.58 -8.69 -2.82
N ILE A 32 1.41 -8.33 -1.55
CA ILE A 32 1.64 -9.22 -0.41
C ILE A 32 0.28 -9.76 0.05
N ILE A 33 0.05 -11.04 -0.20
CA ILE A 33 -1.15 -11.77 0.21
C ILE A 33 -0.94 -12.48 1.55
N GLY A 34 -2.03 -12.85 2.20
CA GLY A 34 -2.04 -13.61 3.44
C GLY A 34 -3.24 -13.29 4.30
N ARG A 35 -3.53 -14.16 5.28
CA ARG A 35 -4.68 -14.01 6.18
C ARG A 35 -4.62 -12.72 7.00
N SER A 36 -5.77 -12.31 7.55
CA SER A 36 -5.79 -11.21 8.52
C SER A 36 -4.91 -11.54 9.74
N GLY A 37 -4.17 -10.55 10.24
CA GLY A 37 -3.31 -10.72 11.42
C GLY A 37 -1.95 -11.40 11.18
N THR A 38 -1.57 -11.77 9.95
CA THR A 38 -0.26 -12.39 9.65
C THR A 38 0.93 -11.44 9.69
N GLY A 39 0.71 -10.15 9.96
CA GLY A 39 1.80 -9.16 10.08
C GLY A 39 2.00 -8.26 8.87
N LYS A 40 1.14 -8.31 7.82
CA LYS A 40 1.29 -7.50 6.59
C LYS A 40 1.39 -6.00 6.88
N SER A 41 0.47 -5.44 7.66
CA SER A 41 0.50 -4.00 8.01
C SER A 41 1.69 -3.65 8.91
N VAL A 42 2.14 -4.59 9.77
CA VAL A 42 3.37 -4.40 10.57
C VAL A 42 4.59 -4.34 9.66
N LEU A 43 4.65 -5.20 8.64
CA LEU A 43 5.72 -5.19 7.65
C LEU A 43 5.81 -3.84 6.92
N ILE A 44 4.68 -3.32 6.43
CA ILE A 44 4.65 -1.98 5.80
C ILE A 44 5.11 -0.90 6.79
N LYS A 45 4.65 -0.93 8.04
CA LYS A 45 5.08 0.04 9.06
C LYS A 45 6.59 -0.04 9.33
N CYS A 46 7.17 -1.23 9.31
CA CYS A 46 8.62 -1.41 9.43
C CYS A 46 9.36 -0.84 8.20
N ILE A 47 8.88 -1.08 6.98
CA ILE A 47 9.48 -0.53 5.76
C ILE A 47 9.42 1.02 5.78
N LEU A 48 8.30 1.59 6.19
CA LEU A 48 8.11 3.04 6.33
C LEU A 48 8.84 3.63 7.54
N ALA A 49 9.54 2.83 8.35
CA ALA A 49 10.16 3.24 9.61
C ALA A 49 9.18 3.92 10.60
N LEU A 50 7.88 3.64 10.48
CA LEU A 50 6.85 4.02 11.45
C LEU A 50 6.87 3.09 12.67
N GLU A 51 7.35 1.86 12.48
CA GLU A 51 7.57 0.86 13.54
C GLU A 51 9.01 0.37 13.48
N LYS A 52 9.68 0.29 14.63
CA LYS A 52 11.04 -0.25 14.70
C LYS A 52 10.98 -1.77 14.65
N TYR A 53 11.76 -2.39 13.76
CA TYR A 53 12.01 -3.83 13.78
C TYR A 53 13.13 -4.16 14.76
N ASP A 54 13.11 -5.39 15.29
CA ASP A 54 14.02 -5.81 16.36
C ASP A 54 15.36 -6.27 15.78
N GLU A 55 15.34 -7.10 14.73
CA GLU A 55 16.51 -7.66 14.05
C GLU A 55 16.38 -7.56 12.53
N GLY A 56 17.49 -7.76 11.82
CA GLY A 56 17.56 -7.73 10.36
C GLY A 56 17.87 -6.35 9.82
N LYS A 57 17.63 -6.17 8.49
CA LYS A 57 17.86 -4.91 7.78
C LYS A 57 16.74 -4.62 6.80
N ILE A 58 16.44 -3.36 6.59
CA ILE A 58 15.58 -2.87 5.51
C ILE A 58 16.34 -1.77 4.77
N LEU A 59 16.64 -2.02 3.50
CA LEU A 59 17.31 -1.07 2.62
C LEU A 59 16.33 -0.53 1.59
N ILE A 60 16.29 0.79 1.42
CA ILE A 60 15.52 1.48 0.40
C ILE A 60 16.49 2.24 -0.48
N ASN A 61 16.58 1.83 -1.74
CA ASN A 61 17.57 2.35 -2.67
C ASN A 61 19.02 2.28 -2.13
N GLY A 62 19.35 1.19 -1.42
CA GLY A 62 20.67 0.96 -0.83
C GLY A 62 20.91 1.66 0.52
N VAL A 63 19.97 2.45 1.01
CA VAL A 63 20.09 3.18 2.29
C VAL A 63 19.22 2.51 3.35
N GLU A 64 19.81 2.23 4.52
CA GLU A 64 19.06 1.62 5.62
C GLU A 64 18.03 2.60 6.20
N ASN A 65 16.78 2.13 6.36
CA ASN A 65 15.67 2.96 6.81
C ASN A 65 15.73 3.33 8.32
N ARG A 66 16.63 2.74 9.09
CA ARG A 66 16.88 3.14 10.49
C ARG A 66 17.50 4.53 10.61
N ASN A 67 18.19 5.00 9.56
CA ASN A 67 18.87 6.30 9.52
C ASN A 67 17.92 7.45 9.14
N LYS A 68 16.73 7.47 9.74
CA LYS A 68 15.56 8.28 9.38
C LYS A 68 15.60 9.78 9.80
N ASN A 69 16.76 10.36 10.11
CA ASN A 69 16.85 11.78 10.46
C ASN A 69 16.69 12.74 9.24
N ASN A 70 16.30 12.22 8.09
CA ASN A 70 16.17 12.99 6.86
C ASN A 70 14.69 13.16 6.50
N LYS A 71 14.15 14.38 6.57
CA LYS A 71 12.76 14.70 6.13
C LYS A 71 12.49 14.22 4.70
N THR A 72 13.52 14.23 3.84
CA THR A 72 13.44 13.73 2.46
C THR A 72 13.17 12.23 2.35
N PHE A 73 13.38 11.45 3.43
CA PHE A 73 13.09 10.03 3.43
C PHE A 73 11.59 9.76 3.18
N TYR A 74 10.72 10.50 3.86
CA TYR A 74 9.28 10.31 3.71
C TYR A 74 8.73 10.92 2.41
N ASP A 75 9.44 11.85 1.77
CA ASP A 75 8.98 12.51 0.55
C ASP A 75 8.90 11.57 -0.65
N GLN A 76 9.63 10.47 -0.61
CA GLN A 76 9.58 9.44 -1.65
C GLN A 76 8.38 8.51 -1.57
N PHE A 77 7.57 8.56 -0.49
CA PHE A 77 6.47 7.62 -0.27
C PHE A 77 5.11 8.27 -0.47
N GLY A 78 4.20 7.53 -1.10
CA GLY A 78 2.77 7.71 -1.02
C GLY A 78 2.15 6.59 -0.20
N MET A 79 1.02 6.85 0.46
CA MET A 79 0.30 5.81 1.20
C MET A 79 -1.21 5.99 1.10
N LEU A 80 -1.89 4.91 0.74
CA LEU A 80 -3.32 4.77 0.86
C LEU A 80 -3.60 3.79 2.00
N PHE A 81 -4.23 4.29 3.06
CA PHE A 81 -4.63 3.53 4.24
C PHE A 81 -5.94 2.78 4.01
N GLN A 82 -6.18 1.70 4.73
CA GLN A 82 -7.38 0.86 4.63
C GLN A 82 -8.70 1.66 4.67
N GLY A 83 -8.85 2.60 5.59
CA GLY A 83 -10.03 3.48 5.70
C GLY A 83 -10.00 4.73 4.82
N GLY A 84 -8.96 4.91 3.95
CA GLY A 84 -8.71 6.18 3.27
C GLY A 84 -8.08 7.23 4.18
N ALA A 85 -8.44 7.28 5.45
CA ALA A 85 -7.93 8.18 6.49
C ALA A 85 -7.92 9.67 6.07
N LEU A 86 -8.99 10.12 5.42
CA LEU A 86 -9.18 11.54 5.11
C LEU A 86 -9.45 12.32 6.39
N PHE A 87 -9.03 13.57 6.42
CA PHE A 87 -9.33 14.49 7.52
C PHE A 87 -10.71 15.11 7.30
N ASP A 88 -11.67 14.80 8.14
CA ASP A 88 -13.06 15.27 8.01
C ASP A 88 -13.21 16.77 8.20
N SER A 89 -12.27 17.40 8.90
CA SER A 89 -12.31 18.83 9.24
C SER A 89 -11.80 19.78 8.15
N ILE A 90 -11.25 19.24 7.06
CA ILE A 90 -10.68 20.05 5.96
C ILE A 90 -11.25 19.61 4.61
N PRO A 91 -11.34 20.54 3.63
CA PRO A 91 -11.90 20.25 2.31
C PRO A 91 -11.03 19.27 1.52
N ILE A 92 -11.60 18.71 0.46
CA ILE A 92 -10.97 17.68 -0.39
C ILE A 92 -9.65 18.14 -0.99
N TRP A 93 -9.58 19.40 -1.52
CA TRP A 93 -8.33 19.91 -2.08
C TRP A 93 -7.20 19.97 -1.04
N GLU A 94 -7.54 20.33 0.19
CA GLU A 94 -6.58 20.44 1.29
C GLU A 94 -6.16 19.04 1.79
N ASN A 95 -7.09 18.07 1.82
CA ASN A 95 -6.79 16.66 2.06
C ASN A 95 -5.76 16.13 1.07
N ILE A 96 -5.95 16.37 -0.23
CA ILE A 96 -5.05 15.90 -1.29
C ILE A 96 -3.67 16.54 -1.13
N SER A 97 -3.61 17.84 -0.92
CA SER A 97 -2.36 18.62 -0.86
C SER A 97 -1.76 18.71 0.55
N PHE A 98 -2.35 18.05 1.55
CA PHE A 98 -2.01 18.21 2.96
C PHE A 98 -0.51 18.13 3.22
N ARG A 99 0.14 17.08 2.70
CA ARG A 99 1.57 16.87 2.90
C ARG A 99 2.41 17.98 2.26
N LEU A 100 2.03 18.46 1.10
CA LEU A 100 2.72 19.53 0.37
C LEU A 100 2.62 20.86 1.13
N LEU A 101 1.44 21.15 1.70
CA LEU A 101 1.23 22.35 2.54
C LEU A 101 2.03 22.31 3.84
N GLN A 102 2.28 21.13 4.40
CA GLN A 102 3.06 20.92 5.62
C GLN A 102 4.57 20.74 5.35
N SER A 103 4.98 20.70 4.09
CA SER A 103 6.38 20.55 3.72
C SER A 103 7.17 21.84 3.98
N ASN A 104 8.51 21.72 4.10
CA ASN A 104 9.37 22.89 4.22
C ASN A 104 9.41 23.74 2.92
N GLN A 105 9.11 23.14 1.79
CA GLN A 105 8.87 23.84 0.52
C GLN A 105 7.44 24.34 0.54
N LYS A 106 7.21 25.50 1.18
CA LYS A 106 5.88 26.11 1.29
C LYS A 106 5.33 26.39 -0.12
N ILE A 107 4.45 25.54 -0.59
CA ILE A 107 3.66 25.82 -1.78
C ILE A 107 2.55 26.82 -1.42
N SER A 108 2.14 27.65 -2.37
CA SER A 108 1.00 28.53 -2.17
C SER A 108 -0.31 27.74 -2.09
N ARG A 109 -1.36 28.30 -1.47
CA ARG A 109 -2.69 27.67 -1.50
C ARG A 109 -3.25 27.53 -2.92
N SER A 110 -2.89 28.46 -3.80
CA SER A 110 -3.28 28.39 -5.22
C SER A 110 -2.65 27.18 -5.91
N ASP A 111 -1.33 26.97 -5.72
CA ASP A 111 -0.60 25.83 -6.30
C ASP A 111 -1.12 24.51 -5.72
N ALA A 112 -1.41 24.48 -4.42
CA ALA A 112 -2.01 23.33 -3.75
C ALA A 112 -3.36 22.94 -4.34
N LYS A 113 -4.24 23.92 -4.61
CA LYS A 113 -5.52 23.70 -5.29
C LYS A 113 -5.33 23.21 -6.74
N GLN A 114 -4.36 23.75 -7.45
CA GLN A 114 -4.05 23.31 -8.82
C GLN A 114 -3.61 21.85 -8.83
N ILE A 115 -2.66 21.46 -7.97
CA ILE A 115 -2.20 20.07 -7.82
C ILE A 115 -3.38 19.16 -7.47
N ALA A 116 -4.21 19.55 -6.51
CA ALA A 116 -5.38 18.77 -6.13
C ALA A 116 -6.35 18.56 -7.31
N SER A 117 -6.59 19.60 -8.11
CA SER A 117 -7.41 19.53 -9.31
C SER A 117 -6.85 18.50 -10.33
N GLU A 118 -5.54 18.55 -10.58
CA GLU A 118 -4.87 17.62 -11.49
C GLU A 118 -4.97 16.17 -10.99
N LYS A 119 -4.72 15.95 -9.70
CA LYS A 119 -4.77 14.60 -9.11
C LYS A 119 -6.22 14.06 -9.02
N LEU A 120 -7.23 14.90 -8.81
CA LEU A 120 -8.64 14.49 -8.91
C LEU A 120 -8.98 13.97 -10.30
N LYS A 121 -8.55 14.65 -11.35
CA LYS A 121 -8.75 14.21 -12.74
C LYS A 121 -8.08 12.86 -13.00
N LEU A 122 -6.87 12.64 -12.49
CA LEU A 122 -6.16 11.36 -12.64
C LEU A 122 -6.91 10.19 -12.01
N VAL A 123 -7.62 10.44 -10.89
CA VAL A 123 -8.44 9.41 -10.23
C VAL A 123 -9.89 9.37 -10.75
N GLY A 124 -10.19 10.09 -11.84
CA GLY A 124 -11.49 10.09 -12.49
C GLY A 124 -12.59 10.76 -11.67
N LEU A 125 -12.25 11.80 -10.91
CA LEU A 125 -13.19 12.64 -10.18
C LEU A 125 -13.27 14.04 -10.79
N ASN A 126 -14.46 14.64 -10.69
CA ASN A 126 -14.68 16.02 -11.10
C ASN A 126 -14.05 16.99 -10.10
N THR A 127 -13.67 18.17 -10.56
CA THR A 127 -13.03 19.18 -9.71
C THR A 127 -14.03 20.03 -8.92
N ASP A 128 -15.33 19.92 -9.21
CA ASP A 128 -16.41 20.56 -8.47
C ASP A 128 -16.53 20.12 -7.01
N ILE A 129 -15.97 18.95 -6.67
CA ILE A 129 -15.94 18.42 -5.30
C ILE A 129 -14.80 19.00 -4.44
N MET A 130 -13.94 19.86 -4.99
CA MET A 130 -12.71 20.30 -4.32
C MET A 130 -12.95 20.96 -2.98
N ASP A 131 -13.98 21.76 -2.87
CA ASP A 131 -14.31 22.52 -1.64
C ASP A 131 -15.30 21.76 -0.73
N LEU A 132 -15.75 20.53 -1.13
CA LEU A 132 -16.54 19.63 -0.27
C LEU A 132 -15.66 18.99 0.81
N HIS A 133 -16.31 18.41 1.83
CA HIS A 133 -15.67 17.63 2.90
C HIS A 133 -15.87 16.14 2.68
N PRO A 134 -15.04 15.27 3.26
CA PRO A 134 -15.14 13.82 3.09
C PRO A 134 -16.53 13.25 3.37
N SER A 135 -17.25 13.76 4.38
CA SER A 135 -18.60 13.32 4.74
C SER A 135 -19.66 13.53 3.66
N GLU A 136 -19.39 14.40 2.68
CA GLU A 136 -20.29 14.72 1.56
C GLU A 136 -20.05 13.78 0.36
N LEU A 137 -19.06 12.89 0.44
CA LEU A 137 -18.68 11.97 -0.62
C LEU A 137 -19.13 10.54 -0.35
N SER A 138 -19.44 9.78 -1.41
CA SER A 138 -19.62 8.34 -1.32
C SER A 138 -18.31 7.64 -0.94
N GLY A 139 -18.37 6.43 -0.36
CA GLY A 139 -17.17 5.67 0.03
C GLY A 139 -16.20 5.42 -1.12
N GLY A 140 -16.70 5.16 -2.33
CA GLY A 140 -15.88 5.02 -3.54
C GLY A 140 -15.18 6.33 -3.94
N MET A 141 -15.86 7.48 -3.80
CA MET A 141 -15.24 8.79 -4.02
C MET A 141 -14.18 9.09 -2.97
N GLN A 142 -14.45 8.81 -1.70
CA GLN A 142 -13.45 8.97 -0.62
C GLN A 142 -12.18 8.15 -0.87
N LYS A 143 -12.32 6.91 -1.35
CA LYS A 143 -11.17 6.07 -1.72
C LYS A 143 -10.36 6.67 -2.88
N ARG A 144 -11.03 7.22 -3.90
CA ARG A 144 -10.34 7.91 -5.01
C ARG A 144 -9.65 9.20 -4.56
N VAL A 145 -10.25 9.97 -3.67
CA VAL A 145 -9.62 11.15 -3.05
C VAL A 145 -8.38 10.74 -2.23
N ALA A 146 -8.49 9.67 -1.44
CA ALA A 146 -7.35 9.15 -0.69
C ALA A 146 -6.22 8.66 -1.61
N LEU A 147 -6.56 8.09 -2.78
CA LEU A 147 -5.59 7.74 -3.82
C LEU A 147 -4.96 8.99 -4.44
N ALA A 148 -5.75 10.03 -4.74
CA ALA A 148 -5.23 11.32 -5.22
C ALA A 148 -4.24 11.94 -4.20
N ARG A 149 -4.54 11.87 -2.91
CA ARG A 149 -3.63 12.29 -1.83
C ARG A 149 -2.34 11.48 -1.81
N ALA A 150 -2.43 10.16 -2.01
CA ALA A 150 -1.25 9.28 -2.01
C ALA A 150 -0.26 9.64 -3.13
N ILE A 151 -0.75 10.15 -4.26
CA ILE A 151 0.06 10.51 -5.42
C ILE A 151 0.35 12.01 -5.57
N ALA A 152 -0.13 12.85 -4.64
CA ALA A 152 -0.04 14.31 -4.78
C ALA A 152 1.39 14.85 -4.77
N GLY A 153 2.31 14.18 -4.07
CA GLY A 153 3.73 14.57 -4.00
C GLY A 153 4.64 13.86 -5.00
N ASP A 154 4.09 13.28 -6.06
CA ASP A 154 4.81 12.50 -7.07
C ASP A 154 5.81 11.49 -6.45
N PRO A 155 5.31 10.57 -5.59
CA PRO A 155 6.14 9.63 -4.86
C PRO A 155 6.82 8.64 -5.82
N LYS A 156 7.96 8.10 -5.39
CA LYS A 156 8.66 7.01 -6.11
C LYS A 156 8.16 5.63 -5.71
N ILE A 157 7.60 5.53 -4.50
CA ILE A 157 7.11 4.28 -3.91
C ILE A 157 5.73 4.55 -3.32
N ILE A 158 4.74 3.69 -3.63
CA ILE A 158 3.39 3.83 -3.09
C ILE A 158 3.00 2.55 -2.35
N PHE A 159 2.46 2.73 -1.14
CA PHE A 159 1.89 1.66 -0.35
C PHE A 159 0.36 1.71 -0.39
N PHE A 160 -0.25 0.55 -0.60
CA PHE A 160 -1.70 0.37 -0.58
C PHE A 160 -2.05 -0.66 0.51
N ASP A 161 -2.70 -0.19 1.57
CA ASP A 161 -3.15 -1.06 2.67
C ASP A 161 -4.64 -1.36 2.47
N GLU A 162 -4.94 -2.59 2.01
CA GLU A 162 -6.30 -3.07 1.78
C GLU A 162 -7.17 -2.07 0.98
N PRO A 163 -6.76 -1.69 -0.25
CA PRO A 163 -7.33 -0.54 -0.97
C PRO A 163 -8.81 -0.70 -1.32
N THR A 164 -9.29 -1.93 -1.45
CA THR A 164 -10.65 -2.24 -1.89
C THR A 164 -11.58 -2.71 -0.77
N THR A 165 -11.07 -2.85 0.46
CA THR A 165 -11.87 -3.29 1.60
C THR A 165 -13.03 -2.33 1.86
N GLY A 166 -14.23 -2.89 2.02
CA GLY A 166 -15.48 -2.17 2.27
C GLY A 166 -16.15 -1.62 1.01
N LEU A 167 -15.66 -1.95 -0.18
CA LEU A 167 -16.29 -1.61 -1.46
C LEU A 167 -17.04 -2.82 -2.03
N ASP A 168 -18.10 -2.54 -2.81
CA ASP A 168 -18.72 -3.55 -3.64
C ASP A 168 -17.77 -4.03 -4.76
N PRO A 169 -18.01 -5.21 -5.37
CA PRO A 169 -17.11 -5.78 -6.38
C PRO A 169 -16.87 -4.88 -7.60
N ILE A 170 -17.85 -4.09 -8.00
CA ILE A 170 -17.74 -3.21 -9.17
C ILE A 170 -16.79 -2.07 -8.84
N MET A 171 -17.00 -1.40 -7.69
CA MET A 171 -16.14 -0.32 -7.23
C MET A 171 -14.74 -0.81 -6.89
N ALA A 172 -14.60 -2.01 -6.31
CA ALA A 172 -13.30 -2.64 -6.09
C ALA A 172 -12.51 -2.77 -7.41
N ASN A 173 -13.14 -3.27 -8.47
CA ASN A 173 -12.52 -3.36 -9.80
C ASN A 173 -12.12 -2.00 -10.37
N VAL A 174 -12.93 -0.97 -10.16
CA VAL A 174 -12.60 0.41 -10.58
C VAL A 174 -11.34 0.90 -9.88
N ILE A 175 -11.25 0.72 -8.55
CA ILE A 175 -10.08 1.12 -7.76
C ILE A 175 -8.84 0.32 -8.18
N ASN A 176 -8.96 -1.00 -8.37
CA ASN A 176 -7.85 -1.86 -8.79
C ASN A 176 -7.27 -1.42 -10.16
N ARG A 177 -8.12 -1.18 -11.14
CA ARG A 177 -7.71 -0.68 -12.47
C ARG A 177 -7.05 0.69 -12.36
N LEU A 178 -7.56 1.56 -11.49
CA LEU A 178 -7.01 2.88 -11.27
C LEU A 178 -5.62 2.79 -10.62
N ILE A 179 -5.44 1.94 -9.61
CA ILE A 179 -4.13 1.65 -9.01
C ILE A 179 -3.16 1.15 -10.09
N ARG A 180 -3.57 0.16 -10.89
CA ARG A 180 -2.72 -0.39 -11.96
C ARG A 180 -2.33 0.68 -12.98
N LYS A 181 -3.28 1.50 -13.41
CA LYS A 181 -3.03 2.62 -14.32
C LYS A 181 -1.99 3.58 -13.75
N ILE A 182 -2.17 4.02 -12.51
CA ILE A 182 -1.25 4.96 -11.83
C ILE A 182 0.16 4.37 -11.74
N VAL A 183 0.28 3.10 -11.32
CA VAL A 183 1.58 2.44 -11.21
C VAL A 183 2.32 2.41 -12.54
N VAL A 184 1.62 2.06 -13.61
CA VAL A 184 2.21 1.98 -14.96
C VAL A 184 2.54 3.37 -15.52
N GLU A 185 1.62 4.33 -15.44
CA GLU A 185 1.81 5.67 -16.02
C GLU A 185 2.86 6.50 -15.27
N MET A 186 2.94 6.36 -13.94
CA MET A 186 3.93 7.08 -13.13
C MET A 186 5.27 6.32 -13.04
N GLY A 187 5.33 5.05 -13.43
CA GLY A 187 6.53 4.22 -13.31
C GLY A 187 7.00 4.00 -11.86
N VAL A 188 6.07 4.05 -10.91
CA VAL A 188 6.37 3.95 -9.47
C VAL A 188 6.50 2.50 -9.02
N THR A 189 7.22 2.29 -7.92
CA THR A 189 7.20 1.00 -7.21
C THR A 189 5.96 0.96 -6.32
N ALA A 190 5.15 -0.10 -6.43
CA ALA A 190 3.96 -0.27 -5.61
C ALA A 190 4.08 -1.48 -4.70
N ILE A 191 3.64 -1.33 -3.46
CA ILE A 191 3.48 -2.42 -2.51
C ILE A 191 2.03 -2.40 -2.01
N THR A 192 1.28 -3.43 -2.39
CA THR A 192 -0.11 -3.60 -1.96
C THR A 192 -0.20 -4.75 -0.99
N ILE A 193 -0.85 -4.56 0.15
CA ILE A 193 -1.26 -5.67 1.01
C ILE A 193 -2.76 -5.88 0.87
N THR A 194 -3.16 -7.13 0.65
CA THR A 194 -4.57 -7.51 0.54
C THR A 194 -4.77 -8.99 0.82
N HIS A 195 -5.99 -9.37 1.15
CA HIS A 195 -6.45 -10.75 1.19
C HIS A 195 -7.35 -11.10 -0.02
N ASP A 196 -7.62 -10.12 -0.90
CA ASP A 196 -8.46 -10.31 -2.09
C ASP A 196 -7.63 -10.75 -3.30
N ILE A 197 -7.87 -11.98 -3.75
CA ILE A 197 -7.17 -12.58 -4.90
C ILE A 197 -7.56 -11.92 -6.22
N ASN A 198 -8.81 -11.44 -6.36
CA ASN A 198 -9.21 -10.74 -7.57
C ASN A 198 -8.44 -9.42 -7.72
N SER A 199 -8.31 -8.65 -6.66
CA SER A 199 -7.47 -7.45 -6.63
C SER A 199 -6.02 -7.78 -6.96
N THR A 200 -5.48 -8.87 -6.38
CA THR A 200 -4.11 -9.34 -6.64
C THR A 200 -3.87 -9.57 -8.14
N ARG A 201 -4.79 -10.27 -8.82
CA ARG A 201 -4.69 -10.57 -10.27
C ARG A 201 -4.67 -9.33 -11.16
N ILE A 202 -5.29 -8.23 -10.73
CA ILE A 202 -5.37 -6.98 -11.51
C ILE A 202 -4.14 -6.09 -11.25
N ILE A 203 -3.69 -6.02 -10.01
CA ILE A 203 -2.68 -5.03 -9.57
C ILE A 203 -1.25 -5.57 -9.72
N ALA A 204 -1.01 -6.87 -9.48
CA ALA A 204 0.32 -7.40 -9.29
C ALA A 204 1.13 -7.62 -10.57
N ASP A 205 2.42 -7.32 -10.52
CA ASP A 205 3.47 -7.93 -11.36
C ASP A 205 4.08 -9.14 -10.64
N ASP A 206 4.36 -8.96 -9.35
CA ASP A 206 4.92 -9.96 -8.45
C ASP A 206 3.99 -10.17 -7.25
N VAL A 207 3.99 -11.37 -6.69
CA VAL A 207 3.20 -11.73 -5.51
C VAL A 207 4.12 -12.35 -4.46
N ALA A 208 3.91 -11.98 -3.20
CA ALA A 208 4.53 -12.63 -2.05
C ALA A 208 3.44 -13.10 -1.09
N MET A 209 3.56 -14.29 -0.54
CA MET A 209 2.67 -14.78 0.51
C MET A 209 3.35 -14.66 1.87
N LEU A 210 2.73 -13.88 2.77
CA LEU A 210 3.16 -13.74 4.17
C LEU A 210 2.25 -14.58 5.06
N ASP A 211 2.82 -15.58 5.72
CA ASP A 211 2.15 -16.33 6.77
C ASP A 211 3.12 -16.67 7.90
N SER A 212 2.60 -16.73 9.14
CA SER A 212 3.39 -17.02 10.36
C SER A 212 4.67 -16.17 10.48
N GLY A 213 4.59 -14.91 10.06
CA GLY A 213 5.69 -13.93 10.13
C GLY A 213 6.83 -14.14 9.13
N LYS A 214 6.65 -15.01 8.13
CA LYS A 214 7.65 -15.31 7.09
C LYS A 214 7.05 -15.23 5.70
N ILE A 215 7.88 -14.93 4.71
CA ILE A 215 7.51 -15.10 3.31
C ILE A 215 7.56 -16.59 2.99
N GLN A 216 6.40 -17.16 2.66
CA GLN A 216 6.24 -18.58 2.35
C GLN A 216 6.43 -18.88 0.87
N TRP A 217 6.19 -17.87 0.03
CA TRP A 217 6.33 -17.98 -1.42
C TRP A 217 6.47 -16.59 -2.05
N THR A 218 7.21 -16.51 -3.14
CA THR A 218 7.28 -15.36 -4.04
C THR A 218 7.30 -15.82 -5.50
N GLY A 219 6.63 -15.07 -6.37
CA GLY A 219 6.64 -15.39 -7.81
C GLY A 219 5.94 -14.32 -8.63
N LYS A 220 5.98 -14.48 -9.95
CA LYS A 220 5.20 -13.62 -10.86
C LYS A 220 3.71 -13.94 -10.76
N ILE A 221 2.86 -12.94 -11.06
CA ILE A 221 1.41 -13.14 -11.02
C ILE A 221 0.92 -14.30 -11.89
N ASN A 222 1.54 -14.54 -13.04
CA ASN A 222 1.19 -15.65 -13.93
C ASN A 222 1.60 -17.03 -13.39
N GLN A 223 2.40 -17.09 -12.33
CA GLN A 223 2.80 -18.32 -11.62
C GLN A 223 1.92 -18.61 -10.42
N LEU A 224 1.03 -17.70 -10.02
CA LEU A 224 0.24 -17.81 -8.79
C LEU A 224 -0.59 -19.10 -8.75
N ASP A 225 -1.28 -19.44 -9.84
CA ASP A 225 -2.11 -20.65 -9.96
C ASP A 225 -1.29 -21.94 -10.16
N LYS A 226 0.02 -21.81 -10.34
CA LYS A 226 0.97 -22.90 -10.55
C LYS A 226 2.16 -22.76 -9.59
N SER A 227 1.87 -22.31 -8.38
CA SER A 227 2.90 -21.98 -7.39
C SER A 227 3.65 -23.19 -6.85
N GLU A 228 3.09 -24.40 -7.01
CA GLU A 228 3.56 -25.65 -6.40
C GLU A 228 3.70 -25.54 -4.86
N ASN A 229 3.03 -24.58 -4.27
CA ASN A 229 3.04 -24.32 -2.83
C ASN A 229 1.64 -24.52 -2.25
N GLN A 230 1.50 -25.54 -1.40
CA GLN A 230 0.22 -25.93 -0.80
C GLN A 230 -0.43 -24.81 0.02
N MET A 231 0.35 -23.91 0.65
CA MET A 231 -0.22 -22.77 1.39
C MET A 231 -0.81 -21.73 0.44
N VAL A 232 -0.13 -21.47 -0.69
CA VAL A 232 -0.66 -20.59 -1.74
C VAL A 232 -1.94 -21.18 -2.32
N ASP A 233 -1.92 -22.46 -2.70
CA ASP A 233 -3.09 -23.15 -3.26
C ASP A 233 -4.28 -23.12 -2.30
N GLN A 234 -4.06 -23.40 -1.01
CA GLN A 234 -5.09 -23.31 0.01
C GLN A 234 -5.68 -21.91 0.09
N PHE A 235 -4.81 -20.89 0.10
CA PHE A 235 -5.23 -19.51 0.26
C PHE A 235 -6.01 -18.97 -0.95
N ILE A 236 -5.51 -19.19 -2.17
CA ILE A 236 -6.14 -18.64 -3.39
C ILE A 236 -7.46 -19.33 -3.74
N ASN A 237 -7.61 -20.61 -3.37
CA ASN A 237 -8.81 -21.39 -3.61
C ASN A 237 -9.78 -21.41 -2.43
N GLY A 238 -9.43 -20.79 -1.30
CA GLY A 238 -10.27 -20.73 -0.11
C GLY A 238 -10.55 -22.10 0.53
N LEU A 239 -9.58 -23.04 0.43
CA LEU A 239 -9.75 -24.39 0.95
C LEU A 239 -9.73 -24.37 2.49
N THR A 240 -10.67 -25.09 3.10
CA THR A 240 -10.76 -25.22 4.57
C THR A 240 -9.70 -26.15 5.15
N GLU A 241 -9.22 -27.09 4.35
CA GLU A 241 -8.17 -28.04 4.73
C GLU A 241 -6.85 -27.69 4.04
N GLY A 242 -5.73 -27.84 4.76
CA GLY A 242 -4.40 -27.57 4.23
C GLY A 242 -3.39 -27.16 5.31
N PRO A 243 -2.16 -26.80 4.91
CA PRO A 243 -1.08 -26.46 5.85
C PRO A 243 -1.32 -25.18 6.65
N ILE A 244 -2.21 -24.30 6.17
CA ILE A 244 -2.61 -23.10 6.94
C ILE A 244 -3.57 -23.56 8.03
N SER A 245 -3.09 -23.66 9.28
CA SER A 245 -3.91 -24.10 10.41
C SER A 245 -5.03 -23.10 10.73
N ASN A 246 -6.27 -23.59 10.74
CA ASN A 246 -7.44 -22.84 11.22
C ASN A 246 -7.57 -23.04 12.74
N ASN A 247 -6.66 -22.43 13.52
CA ASN A 247 -6.87 -22.33 14.96
C ASN A 247 -7.87 -21.19 15.21
N TYR A 248 -9.15 -21.52 15.23
CA TYR A 248 -10.22 -20.70 15.81
C TYR A 248 -10.39 -21.00 17.27
#